data_005375f9876316d39267c86feba7bafc
#
_entry.id   005375f9876316d39267c86feba7bafc
#
_cell.length_a   1.000
_cell.length_b   1.000
_cell.length_c   1.000
_cell.angle_alpha   90.00
_cell.angle_beta   90.00
_cell.angle_gamma   90.00
#
_symmetry.space_group_name_H-M   'P 1'
#
loop_
_entity.id
_entity.type
_entity.pdbx_description
1 polymer ?
#
loop_
_entity_poly.entity_id
_entity_poly.type
_entity_poly.pdbx_seq_one_letter_code
_entity_poly.pdbx_strand_id
1 'polypeptide(L)'
;MRTDVIDIFYQHRVDPNVPIEDVAGVVKDLIKEGKVKHFGLSEAGVNVIRRANAVQSVAALQSEYSMFTREPEENIIPTLEELGIGFVCFSPLGKGFLTGKIDTTTTFPEGDIRNTLPRFAEESREHNHKLVELVGEIAKRKH
;
A
#
# COMPACT_ATOMS: atom_id res chain seq x y z
N MET A 1 13.31 -18.43 0.24
CA MET A 1 12.69 -18.53 1.58
C MET A 1 12.91 -19.94 2.10
N ARG A 2 13.10 -20.13 3.41
CA ARG A 2 13.21 -21.47 4.03
C ARG A 2 11.86 -21.85 4.63
N THR A 3 10.86 -22.02 3.78
CA THR A 3 9.49 -22.43 4.16
C THR A 3 8.88 -23.24 3.04
N ASP A 4 8.08 -24.22 3.39
CA ASP A 4 7.39 -25.09 2.44
C ASP A 4 6.00 -24.51 2.07
N VAL A 5 5.48 -23.57 2.87
CA VAL A 5 4.16 -22.97 2.67
C VAL A 5 4.26 -21.45 2.85
N ILE A 6 3.64 -20.71 1.96
CA ILE A 6 3.52 -19.25 2.02
C ILE A 6 2.20 -18.88 2.68
N ASP A 7 2.22 -18.05 3.73
CA ASP A 7 1.00 -17.65 4.42
C ASP A 7 0.12 -16.75 3.56
N ILE A 8 0.68 -15.68 2.98
CA ILE A 8 -0.01 -14.85 2.00
C ILE A 8 0.90 -14.66 0.78
N PHE A 9 0.42 -15.08 -0.38
CA PHE A 9 1.10 -14.87 -1.65
C PHE A 9 0.55 -13.61 -2.31
N TYR A 10 1.37 -12.57 -2.41
CA TYR A 10 0.99 -11.29 -3.00
C TYR A 10 1.38 -11.20 -4.48
N GLN A 11 0.42 -10.81 -5.34
CA GLN A 11 0.77 -10.22 -6.62
C GLN A 11 1.20 -8.76 -6.37
N HIS A 12 2.50 -8.46 -6.53
CA HIS A 12 3.08 -7.15 -6.18
C HIS A 12 2.53 -6.00 -7.03
N ARG A 13 2.29 -6.26 -8.34
CA ARG A 13 1.61 -5.34 -9.26
C ARG A 13 0.77 -6.12 -10.25
N VAL A 14 -0.35 -5.56 -10.62
CA VAL A 14 -1.21 -6.12 -11.65
C VAL A 14 -0.53 -5.95 -13.01
N ASP A 15 -0.42 -7.05 -13.77
CA ASP A 15 0.04 -6.99 -15.16
C ASP A 15 -1.17 -6.69 -16.06
N PRO A 16 -1.18 -5.56 -16.80
CA PRO A 16 -2.30 -5.20 -17.67
C PRO A 16 -2.47 -6.15 -18.86
N ASN A 17 -1.45 -6.96 -19.19
CA ASN A 17 -1.48 -7.90 -20.31
C ASN A 17 -1.97 -9.30 -19.91
N VAL A 18 -2.16 -9.56 -18.62
CA VAL A 18 -2.63 -10.84 -18.10
C VAL A 18 -3.95 -10.64 -17.37
N PRO A 19 -5.05 -11.31 -17.78
CA PRO A 19 -6.32 -11.26 -17.06
C PRO A 19 -6.12 -11.63 -15.58
N ILE A 20 -6.67 -10.84 -14.69
CA ILE A 20 -6.51 -11.09 -13.24
C ILE A 20 -7.16 -12.41 -12.82
N GLU A 21 -8.15 -12.87 -13.56
CA GLU A 21 -8.81 -14.16 -13.36
C GLU A 21 -7.83 -15.32 -13.55
N ASP A 22 -6.92 -15.22 -14.53
CA ASP A 22 -5.91 -16.26 -14.78
C ASP A 22 -4.92 -16.31 -13.63
N VAL A 23 -4.46 -15.14 -13.14
CA VAL A 23 -3.58 -15.05 -11.96
C VAL A 23 -4.27 -15.65 -10.74
N ALA A 24 -5.52 -15.26 -10.48
CA ALA A 24 -6.31 -15.77 -9.35
C ALA A 24 -6.55 -17.29 -9.47
N GLY A 25 -6.74 -17.80 -10.71
CA GLY A 25 -6.87 -19.22 -10.98
C GLY A 25 -5.62 -20.01 -10.62
N VAL A 26 -4.44 -19.52 -11.03
CA VAL A 26 -3.15 -20.14 -10.67
C VAL A 26 -2.94 -20.15 -9.15
N VAL A 27 -3.23 -19.02 -8.47
CA VAL A 27 -3.10 -18.96 -7.01
C VAL A 27 -4.07 -19.91 -6.32
N LYS A 28 -5.30 -20.06 -6.84
CA LYS A 28 -6.28 -21.04 -6.36
C LYS A 28 -5.73 -22.48 -6.42
N ASP A 29 -5.04 -22.83 -7.51
CA ASP A 29 -4.43 -24.14 -7.63
C ASP A 29 -3.27 -24.32 -6.64
N LEU A 30 -2.42 -23.29 -6.44
CA LEU A 30 -1.36 -23.32 -5.43
C LEU A 30 -1.91 -23.46 -4.00
N ILE A 31 -3.06 -22.86 -3.72
CA ILE A 31 -3.76 -23.03 -2.43
C ILE A 31 -4.25 -24.46 -2.28
N LYS A 32 -4.86 -25.02 -3.33
CA LYS A 32 -5.34 -26.42 -3.35
C LYS A 32 -4.20 -27.42 -3.17
N GLU A 33 -3.02 -27.12 -3.71
CA GLU A 33 -1.80 -27.92 -3.53
C GLU A 33 -1.15 -27.75 -2.14
N GLY A 34 -1.64 -26.86 -1.30
CA GLY A 34 -1.12 -26.58 0.03
C GLY A 34 0.19 -25.78 0.05
N LYS A 35 0.60 -25.19 -1.07
CA LYS A 35 1.82 -24.36 -1.20
C LYS A 35 1.61 -22.92 -0.71
N VAL A 36 0.38 -22.43 -0.77
CA VAL A 36 -0.05 -21.09 -0.38
C VAL A 36 -1.29 -21.22 0.49
N LYS A 37 -1.41 -20.41 1.56
CA LYS A 37 -2.62 -20.38 2.38
C LYS A 37 -3.63 -19.34 1.89
N HIS A 38 -3.15 -18.15 1.53
CA HIS A 38 -4.00 -17.02 1.17
C HIS A 38 -3.46 -16.24 -0.02
N PHE A 39 -4.38 -15.65 -0.79
CA PHE A 39 -4.06 -14.74 -1.88
C PHE A 39 -4.10 -13.29 -1.42
N GLY A 40 -3.12 -12.49 -1.81
CA GLY A 40 -3.06 -11.06 -1.60
C GLY A 40 -2.84 -10.27 -2.89
N LEU A 41 -3.30 -9.04 -2.92
CA LEU A 41 -3.04 -8.09 -4.00
C LEU A 41 -2.30 -6.87 -3.47
N SER A 42 -1.58 -6.17 -4.34
CA SER A 42 -0.92 -4.91 -3.99
C SER A 42 -1.22 -3.86 -5.06
N GLU A 43 -1.63 -2.66 -4.62
CA GLU A 43 -1.96 -1.51 -5.47
C GLU A 43 -2.98 -1.83 -6.59
N ALA A 44 -3.92 -2.73 -6.33
CA ALA A 44 -4.95 -3.11 -7.27
C ALA A 44 -6.17 -2.17 -7.18
N GLY A 45 -6.72 -1.79 -8.33
CA GLY A 45 -7.96 -1.02 -8.39
C GLY A 45 -9.20 -1.86 -8.11
N VAL A 46 -10.32 -1.21 -7.77
CA VAL A 46 -11.59 -1.82 -7.36
C VAL A 46 -12.06 -2.93 -8.31
N ASN A 47 -12.05 -2.69 -9.61
CA ASN A 47 -12.49 -3.67 -10.60
C ASN A 47 -11.64 -4.94 -10.60
N VAL A 48 -10.32 -4.78 -10.44
CA VAL A 48 -9.37 -5.90 -10.36
C VAL A 48 -9.61 -6.70 -9.09
N ILE A 49 -9.78 -6.02 -7.95
CA ILE A 49 -10.05 -6.66 -6.66
C ILE A 49 -11.32 -7.52 -6.75
N ARG A 50 -12.43 -6.97 -7.27
CA ARG A 50 -13.69 -7.70 -7.41
C ARG A 50 -13.57 -8.92 -8.32
N ARG A 51 -12.91 -8.77 -9.47
CA ARG A 51 -12.71 -9.85 -10.44
C ARG A 51 -11.82 -10.96 -9.86
N ALA A 52 -10.72 -10.60 -9.21
CA ALA A 52 -9.85 -11.57 -8.55
C ALA A 52 -10.60 -12.34 -7.45
N ASN A 53 -11.32 -11.60 -6.59
CA ASN A 53 -12.05 -12.17 -5.46
C ASN A 53 -13.18 -13.11 -5.89
N ALA A 54 -13.75 -12.89 -7.08
CA ALA A 54 -14.78 -13.78 -7.64
C ALA A 54 -14.24 -15.17 -8.06
N VAL A 55 -12.93 -15.27 -8.38
CA VAL A 55 -12.27 -16.53 -8.77
C VAL A 55 -11.63 -17.22 -7.58
N GLN A 56 -10.88 -16.46 -6.79
CA GLN A 56 -10.22 -16.89 -5.57
C GLN A 56 -10.31 -15.79 -4.52
N SER A 57 -10.81 -16.13 -3.34
CA SER A 57 -10.91 -15.18 -2.22
C SER A 57 -9.57 -14.47 -1.96
N VAL A 58 -9.60 -13.15 -1.95
CA VAL A 58 -8.48 -12.29 -1.62
C VAL A 58 -8.51 -12.02 -0.12
N ALA A 59 -7.44 -12.37 0.58
CA ALA A 59 -7.36 -12.19 2.03
C ALA A 59 -6.95 -10.77 2.41
N ALA A 60 -6.08 -10.13 1.61
CA ALA A 60 -5.59 -8.79 1.92
C ALA A 60 -5.21 -8.02 0.65
N LEU A 61 -5.43 -6.70 0.71
CA LEU A 61 -4.84 -5.73 -0.21
C LEU A 61 -3.76 -4.93 0.53
N GLN A 62 -2.56 -4.83 -0.05
CA GLN A 62 -1.53 -3.93 0.43
C GLN A 62 -1.51 -2.67 -0.45
N SER A 63 -1.62 -1.48 0.15
CA SER A 63 -1.58 -0.21 -0.58
C SER A 63 -0.95 0.91 0.24
N GLU A 64 -0.40 1.95 -0.44
CA GLU A 64 0.08 3.13 0.25
C GLU A 64 -1.09 3.84 0.91
N TYR A 65 -0.94 4.12 2.21
CA TYR A 65 -1.94 4.87 2.95
C TYR A 65 -1.29 5.68 4.07
N SER A 66 -1.49 6.97 4.03
CA SER A 66 -0.94 7.92 4.98
C SER A 66 -1.72 9.23 4.95
N MET A 67 -1.35 10.20 5.76
CA MET A 67 -1.91 11.56 5.69
C MET A 67 -1.62 12.25 4.35
N PHE A 68 -0.65 11.78 3.56
CA PHE A 68 -0.35 12.29 2.21
C PHE A 68 -1.02 11.49 1.08
N THR A 69 -1.50 10.29 1.35
CA THR A 69 -2.06 9.38 0.35
C THR A 69 -3.38 8.85 0.89
N ARG A 70 -4.47 9.54 0.57
CA ARG A 70 -5.81 9.26 1.12
C ARG A 70 -6.80 8.74 0.08
N GLU A 71 -6.39 8.62 -1.17
CA GLU A 71 -7.22 8.12 -2.26
C GLU A 71 -7.87 6.75 -1.98
N PRO A 72 -7.26 5.85 -1.19
CA PRO A 72 -7.92 4.59 -0.81
C PRO A 72 -9.23 4.76 -0.05
N GLU A 73 -9.44 5.91 0.64
CA GLU A 73 -10.67 6.17 1.40
C GLU A 73 -11.92 6.29 0.50
N GLU A 74 -11.75 6.72 -0.75
CA GLU A 74 -12.88 7.00 -1.64
C GLU A 74 -13.57 5.73 -2.11
N ASN A 75 -12.80 4.72 -2.55
CA ASN A 75 -13.36 3.55 -3.20
C ASN A 75 -12.72 2.22 -2.75
N ILE A 76 -11.43 2.23 -2.40
CA ILE A 76 -10.71 0.99 -2.05
C ILE A 76 -11.19 0.48 -0.70
N ILE A 77 -11.07 1.27 0.36
CA ILE A 77 -11.46 0.85 1.71
C ILE A 77 -12.92 0.42 1.77
N PRO A 78 -13.91 1.17 1.23
CA PRO A 78 -15.29 0.71 1.19
C PRO A 78 -15.48 -0.63 0.44
N THR A 79 -14.73 -0.84 -0.65
CA THR A 79 -14.79 -2.12 -1.38
C THR A 79 -14.21 -3.27 -0.56
N LEU A 80 -13.11 -3.04 0.16
CA LEU A 80 -12.52 -4.06 1.02
C LEU A 80 -13.43 -4.43 2.18
N GLU A 81 -14.09 -3.45 2.80
CA GLU A 81 -15.08 -3.67 3.86
C GLU A 81 -16.26 -4.49 3.36
N GLU A 82 -16.82 -4.15 2.18
CA GLU A 82 -17.89 -4.91 1.54
C GLU A 82 -17.51 -6.38 1.30
N LEU A 83 -16.26 -6.63 0.85
CA LEU A 83 -15.78 -7.95 0.47
C LEU A 83 -15.13 -8.73 1.64
N GLY A 84 -14.98 -8.14 2.81
CA GLY A 84 -14.30 -8.75 3.96
C GLY A 84 -12.81 -8.96 3.76
N ILE A 85 -12.14 -8.08 2.99
CA ILE A 85 -10.71 -8.14 2.65
C ILE A 85 -9.92 -7.25 3.60
N GLY A 86 -8.84 -7.77 4.16
CA GLY A 86 -7.94 -7.00 5.04
C GLY A 86 -7.18 -5.91 4.28
N PHE A 87 -6.95 -4.75 4.92
CA PHE A 87 -6.16 -3.66 4.37
C PHE A 87 -4.80 -3.57 5.08
N VAL A 88 -3.71 -3.69 4.32
CA VAL A 88 -2.34 -3.60 4.82
C VAL A 88 -1.70 -2.33 4.30
N CYS A 89 -1.55 -1.33 5.17
CA CYS A 89 -0.98 -0.05 4.81
C CYS A 89 0.54 -0.11 4.71
N PHE A 90 1.13 0.45 3.64
CA PHE A 90 2.56 0.73 3.63
C PHE A 90 2.82 2.25 3.59
N SER A 91 4.04 2.64 3.98
CA SER A 91 4.49 4.04 4.10
C SER A 91 3.56 4.94 4.94
N PRO A 92 3.03 4.51 6.10
CA PRO A 92 2.12 5.33 6.91
C PRO A 92 2.77 6.63 7.42
N LEU A 93 4.10 6.67 7.50
CA LEU A 93 4.88 7.86 7.85
C LEU A 93 5.28 8.73 6.64
N GLY A 94 4.64 8.52 5.47
CA GLY A 94 4.93 9.28 4.26
C GLY A 94 6.39 9.17 3.80
N LYS A 95 6.97 7.96 3.88
CA LYS A 95 8.41 7.69 3.58
C LYS A 95 9.38 8.52 4.45
N GLY A 96 8.99 8.75 5.69
CA GLY A 96 9.78 9.48 6.68
C GLY A 96 9.42 10.96 6.83
N PHE A 97 8.62 11.53 5.93
CA PHE A 97 8.29 12.96 5.98
C PHE A 97 7.55 13.34 7.29
N LEU A 98 6.58 12.52 7.69
CA LEU A 98 5.74 12.76 8.88
C LEU A 98 6.47 12.55 10.21
N THR A 99 7.73 12.12 10.18
CA THR A 99 8.53 11.94 11.40
C THR A 99 9.09 13.26 11.97
N GLY A 100 9.03 14.34 11.19
CA GLY A 100 9.68 15.62 11.53
C GLY A 100 11.20 15.63 11.38
N LYS A 101 11.82 14.57 10.86
CA LYS A 101 13.27 14.49 10.62
C LYS A 101 13.70 15.03 9.26
N ILE A 102 12.75 15.36 8.40
CA ILE A 102 12.99 15.89 7.06
C ILE A 102 12.54 17.35 7.06
N ASP A 103 13.48 18.24 6.80
CA ASP A 103 13.28 19.68 6.71
C ASP A 103 13.56 20.23 5.31
N THR A 104 13.52 21.54 5.14
CA THR A 104 13.77 22.22 3.87
C THR A 104 15.21 22.06 3.37
N THR A 105 16.16 21.75 4.26
CA THR A 105 17.60 21.61 3.95
C THR A 105 18.02 20.16 3.70
N THR A 106 17.15 19.19 4.01
CA THR A 106 17.46 17.77 3.90
C THR A 106 17.74 17.39 2.44
N THR A 107 18.85 16.71 2.20
CA THR A 107 19.21 16.13 0.91
C THR A 107 19.15 14.61 0.96
N PHE A 108 18.85 13.99 -0.16
CA PHE A 108 18.80 12.54 -0.30
C PHE A 108 19.92 12.07 -1.24
N PRO A 109 20.54 10.91 -0.98
CA PRO A 109 21.55 10.33 -1.86
C PRO A 109 21.03 10.14 -3.29
N GLU A 110 21.96 10.10 -4.24
CA GLU A 110 21.63 9.73 -5.62
C GLU A 110 20.96 8.35 -5.68
N GLY A 111 19.90 8.22 -6.49
CA GLY A 111 19.10 7.00 -6.59
C GLY A 111 18.05 6.81 -5.51
N ASP A 112 17.97 7.69 -4.51
CA ASP A 112 16.90 7.65 -3.53
C ASP A 112 15.55 8.05 -4.19
N ILE A 113 14.54 7.19 -4.06
CA ILE A 113 13.21 7.41 -4.66
C ILE A 113 12.57 8.73 -4.18
N ARG A 114 12.94 9.23 -3.01
CA ARG A 114 12.41 10.50 -2.49
C ARG A 114 12.77 11.70 -3.36
N ASN A 115 13.88 11.61 -4.13
CA ASN A 115 14.26 12.64 -5.10
C ASN A 115 13.27 12.76 -6.28
N THR A 116 12.45 11.75 -6.53
CA THR A 116 11.48 11.71 -7.64
C THR A 116 10.05 11.98 -7.20
N LEU A 117 9.79 12.04 -5.91
CA LEU A 117 8.43 12.19 -5.37
C LEU A 117 8.07 13.67 -5.17
N PRO A 118 6.94 14.15 -5.72
CA PRO A 118 6.54 15.57 -5.66
C PRO A 118 6.49 16.14 -4.24
N ARG A 119 6.11 15.34 -3.24
CA ARG A 119 6.02 15.79 -1.84
C ARG A 119 7.38 16.16 -1.24
N PHE A 120 8.48 15.69 -1.85
CA PHE A 120 9.84 16.01 -1.42
C PHE A 120 10.51 17.09 -2.27
N ALA A 121 9.86 17.56 -3.33
CA ALA A 121 10.37 18.69 -4.09
C ALA A 121 10.51 19.93 -3.20
N GLU A 122 11.52 20.75 -3.46
CA GLU A 122 11.88 21.91 -2.61
C GLU A 122 10.69 22.86 -2.40
N GLU A 123 9.97 23.18 -3.47
CA GLU A 123 8.78 24.03 -3.45
C GLU A 123 7.62 23.46 -2.61
N SER A 124 7.55 22.13 -2.49
CA SER A 124 6.50 21.46 -1.72
C SER A 124 6.86 21.28 -0.24
N ARG A 125 8.14 21.26 0.10
CA ARG A 125 8.61 20.92 1.45
C ARG A 125 8.15 21.93 2.50
N GLU A 126 8.24 23.22 2.20
CA GLU A 126 7.80 24.28 3.12
C GLU A 126 6.31 24.16 3.43
N HIS A 127 5.50 23.94 2.39
CA HIS A 127 4.07 23.74 2.57
C HIS A 127 3.75 22.48 3.38
N ASN A 128 4.38 21.37 3.04
CA ASN A 128 4.16 20.08 3.69
C ASN A 128 4.69 20.05 5.14
N HIS A 129 5.68 20.89 5.46
CA HIS A 129 6.22 20.97 6.82
C HIS A 129 5.18 21.48 7.83
N LYS A 130 4.26 22.34 7.40
CA LYS A 130 3.13 22.80 8.24
C LYS A 130 2.25 21.64 8.72
N LEU A 131 2.08 20.59 7.92
CA LEU A 131 1.38 19.39 8.34
C LEU A 131 2.13 18.66 9.45
N VAL A 132 3.46 18.59 9.34
CA VAL A 132 4.31 17.96 10.37
C VAL A 132 4.25 18.72 11.69
N GLU A 133 4.26 20.05 11.64
CA GLU A 133 4.11 20.90 12.81
C GLU A 133 2.76 20.66 13.50
N LEU A 134 1.67 20.63 12.73
CA LEU A 134 0.32 20.35 13.26
C LEU A 134 0.27 18.96 13.94
N VAL A 135 0.84 17.92 13.31
CA VAL A 135 0.93 16.57 13.88
C VAL A 135 1.72 16.61 15.18
N GLY A 136 2.83 17.33 15.21
CA GLY A 136 3.66 17.51 16.40
C GLY A 136 2.91 18.19 17.56
N GLU A 137 2.09 19.21 17.28
CA GLU A 137 1.25 19.87 18.27
C GLU A 137 0.17 18.92 18.84
N ILE A 138 -0.47 18.13 17.96
CA ILE A 138 -1.46 17.14 18.37
C ILE A 138 -0.80 16.06 19.25
N ALA A 139 0.38 15.58 18.84
CA ALA A 139 1.13 14.59 19.61
C ALA A 139 1.48 15.12 21.02
N LYS A 140 1.97 16.35 21.13
CA LYS A 140 2.26 16.99 22.44
C LYS A 140 1.03 17.09 23.34
N ARG A 141 -0.16 17.30 22.77
CA ARG A 141 -1.43 17.39 23.54
C ARG A 141 -1.96 16.02 23.98
N LYS A 142 -1.55 14.95 23.31
CA LYS A 142 -2.08 13.59 23.57
C LYS A 142 -1.14 12.74 24.43
N HIS A 143 0.10 13.19 24.67
CA HIS A 143 1.21 12.51 25.40
C HIS A 143 1.63 11.20 24.78
#